data_8a68883a072195cab303f0c3947234fb
#
_entry.id   8a68883a072195cab303f0c3947234fb
#
_cell.length_a   1.000
_cell.length_b   1.000
_cell.length_c   1.000
_cell.angle_alpha   90.00
_cell.angle_beta   90.00
_cell.angle_gamma   90.00
#
_symmetry.space_group_name_H-M   'P 1'
#
loop_
_entity.id
_entity.type
_entity.pdbx_description
1 polymer ?
#
loop_
_entity_poly.entity_id
_entity_poly.type
_entity_poly.pdbx_seq_one_letter_code
_entity_poly.pdbx_strand_id
1 'polypeptide(L)'
;MTRTAIAAAMLLSGGYVVADAYDLTPGFLTVRDREPDPQPYPTVSRAITGPPRLPAWNAKAPQPDSAAVGKAVTSFASDPRVTGHVSVKVVDAATGKTIAEHEPDAARTPASNMKIVTAAVALRVLGPATTLPTTARLQGGTMYLVGGGDTLLAAGAGSPSAVKGRAGLDDLAEQAAAKARAAGVTNVELAVDSTLFQGPVRQPEVSGANTGFIMEMRPLAVMQSRNQAGAYTPNPDLSAGQAFAAALSKRGIAVTAVNRASSTAPASAKEIGKVQSAPVRDLVDFALTESDNTTADALGHLVAAKSGEKPTFDGAGRATVAELKRMGLDTKGVVVADNSGLSASNRLNAALLTEILKQAGSCDKCRLAALASGLPVGALTGTLDDRLNGTVAAGRVRAKTGTLADVTSLSGYVQTSKGRLLVFSILVGDLKEGTLAQGKAAVDSFAASLAAS
;
A
#
# COMPACT_ATOMS: atom_id res chain seq x y z
N MET A 1 -39.32 60.32 16.76
CA MET A 1 -38.55 59.90 15.54
C MET A 1 -37.27 59.08 15.86
N THR A 2 -36.69 59.09 17.04
CA THR A 2 -35.39 58.48 17.35
C THR A 2 -35.39 56.97 17.57
N ARG A 3 -36.45 56.36 18.13
CA ARG A 3 -36.48 54.93 18.44
C ARG A 3 -36.74 54.06 17.19
N THR A 4 -37.53 54.53 16.26
CA THR A 4 -37.83 53.84 15.01
C THR A 4 -36.62 53.84 14.05
N ALA A 5 -35.84 54.92 14.01
CA ALA A 5 -34.64 55.02 13.20
C ALA A 5 -33.50 54.12 13.73
N ILE A 6 -33.37 53.94 15.04
CA ILE A 6 -32.38 53.06 15.66
C ILE A 6 -32.74 51.59 15.40
N ALA A 7 -34.02 51.22 15.53
CA ALA A 7 -34.47 49.87 15.23
C ALA A 7 -34.28 49.49 13.74
N ALA A 8 -34.54 50.42 12.81
CA ALA A 8 -34.30 50.21 11.38
C ALA A 8 -32.79 50.08 11.06
N ALA A 9 -31.93 50.89 11.72
CA ALA A 9 -30.49 50.77 11.55
C ALA A 9 -29.92 49.43 12.07
N MET A 10 -30.44 48.95 13.23
CA MET A 10 -30.04 47.64 13.75
C MET A 10 -30.49 46.46 12.88
N LEU A 11 -31.69 46.54 12.30
CA LEU A 11 -32.18 45.52 11.35
C LEU A 11 -31.37 45.51 10.05
N LEU A 12 -31.01 46.66 9.52
CA LEU A 12 -30.19 46.78 8.31
C LEU A 12 -28.76 46.33 8.54
N SER A 13 -28.13 46.68 9.67
CA SER A 13 -26.78 46.22 10.02
C SER A 13 -26.74 44.72 10.36
N GLY A 14 -27.74 44.18 11.05
CA GLY A 14 -27.88 42.76 11.31
C GLY A 14 -28.11 41.97 10.03
N GLY A 15 -28.94 42.47 9.14
CA GLY A 15 -29.17 41.88 7.81
C GLY A 15 -27.92 41.88 6.95
N TYR A 16 -27.12 42.95 6.99
CA TYR A 16 -25.85 43.02 6.28
C TYR A 16 -24.81 42.03 6.81
N VAL A 17 -24.68 41.93 8.14
CA VAL A 17 -23.76 40.97 8.81
C VAL A 17 -24.13 39.52 8.45
N VAL A 18 -25.41 39.18 8.42
CA VAL A 18 -25.88 37.85 7.99
C VAL A 18 -25.60 37.63 6.52
N ALA A 19 -25.87 38.60 5.67
CA ALA A 19 -25.60 38.50 4.23
C ALA A 19 -24.11 38.38 3.92
N ASP A 20 -23.25 39.09 4.68
CA ASP A 20 -21.81 38.98 4.62
C ASP A 20 -21.32 37.58 5.08
N ALA A 21 -21.85 37.07 6.19
CA ALA A 21 -21.52 35.74 6.68
C ALA A 21 -21.87 34.61 5.69
N TYR A 22 -22.88 34.82 4.83
CA TYR A 22 -23.27 33.88 3.78
C TYR A 22 -22.71 34.22 2.39
N ASP A 23 -21.74 35.14 2.29
CA ASP A 23 -21.13 35.59 1.03
C ASP A 23 -22.15 36.18 0.00
N LEU A 24 -23.22 36.77 0.48
CA LEU A 24 -24.25 37.42 -0.38
C LEU A 24 -23.95 38.93 -0.59
N THR A 25 -23.04 39.50 0.22
CA THR A 25 -22.56 40.87 0.13
C THR A 25 -21.06 40.92 0.36
N PRO A 26 -20.31 41.89 -0.21
CA PRO A 26 -18.87 42.04 0.07
C PRO A 26 -18.61 42.34 1.55
N GLY A 27 -17.76 41.54 2.20
CA GLY A 27 -17.35 41.71 3.60
C GLY A 27 -16.22 40.74 3.98
N PHE A 28 -15.98 40.57 5.29
CA PHE A 28 -14.90 39.71 5.80
C PHE A 28 -15.36 38.62 6.75
N LEU A 29 -16.69 38.47 6.96
CA LEU A 29 -17.27 37.39 7.73
C LEU A 29 -17.70 36.29 6.78
N THR A 30 -17.14 35.09 6.91
CA THR A 30 -17.54 33.93 6.10
C THR A 30 -17.84 32.75 7.04
N VAL A 31 -19.06 32.23 6.99
CA VAL A 31 -19.51 31.01 7.70
C VAL A 31 -19.43 29.79 6.76
N ARG A 32 -19.35 30.01 5.44
CA ARG A 32 -19.11 28.96 4.46
C ARG A 32 -17.61 28.81 4.25
N ASP A 33 -17.10 27.58 4.37
CA ASP A 33 -15.83 27.24 3.78
C ASP A 33 -15.91 27.56 2.28
N ARG A 34 -15.20 28.58 1.83
CA ARG A 34 -15.02 28.84 0.42
C ARG A 34 -14.28 27.62 -0.15
N GLU A 35 -15.00 26.74 -0.84
CA GLU A 35 -14.31 25.87 -1.78
C GLU A 35 -13.55 26.80 -2.74
N PRO A 36 -12.21 26.71 -2.81
CA PRO A 36 -11.48 27.49 -3.79
C PRO A 36 -12.05 27.16 -5.17
N ASP A 37 -12.30 28.19 -6.00
CA ASP A 37 -12.70 27.99 -7.39
C ASP A 37 -11.80 26.91 -7.98
N PRO A 38 -12.38 25.87 -8.62
CA PRO A 38 -11.58 24.81 -9.19
C PRO A 38 -10.57 25.43 -10.15
N GLN A 39 -9.31 25.43 -9.74
CA GLN A 39 -8.21 25.88 -10.59
C GLN A 39 -8.30 25.05 -11.86
N PRO A 40 -8.37 25.65 -13.07
CA PRO A 40 -8.33 24.88 -14.29
C PRO A 40 -7.01 24.11 -14.32
N TYR A 41 -7.08 22.82 -14.01
CA TYR A 41 -5.92 21.95 -14.19
C TYR A 41 -5.49 22.05 -15.65
N PRO A 42 -4.19 22.21 -15.92
CA PRO A 42 -3.71 22.17 -17.29
C PRO A 42 -4.18 20.84 -17.89
N THR A 43 -4.96 20.93 -18.97
CA THR A 43 -5.39 19.75 -19.72
C THR A 43 -4.13 19.00 -20.15
N VAL A 44 -3.97 17.78 -19.68
CA VAL A 44 -2.85 16.94 -20.08
C VAL A 44 -3.01 16.71 -21.57
N SER A 45 -2.15 17.32 -22.37
CA SER A 45 -2.20 17.26 -23.83
C SER A 45 -1.89 15.86 -24.38
N ARG A 46 -1.55 14.91 -23.51
CA ARG A 46 -1.30 13.51 -23.85
C ARG A 46 -1.62 12.62 -22.64
N ALA A 47 -2.53 11.66 -22.83
CA ALA A 47 -2.76 10.63 -21.83
C ALA A 47 -1.43 9.93 -21.50
N ILE A 48 -1.04 9.92 -20.25
CA ILE A 48 0.11 9.12 -19.79
C ILE A 48 -0.36 7.66 -19.84
N THR A 49 -0.05 6.98 -20.93
CA THR A 49 -0.34 5.57 -21.12
C THR A 49 0.78 4.74 -20.50
N GLY A 50 0.67 4.45 -19.22
CA GLY A 50 1.60 3.56 -18.49
C GLY A 50 2.04 4.16 -17.15
N PRO A 51 2.54 3.32 -16.23
CA PRO A 51 3.08 3.80 -14.97
C PRO A 51 4.26 4.75 -15.21
N PRO A 52 4.46 5.76 -14.34
CA PRO A 52 5.60 6.66 -14.46
C PRO A 52 6.90 5.83 -14.37
N ARG A 53 7.66 5.84 -15.43
CA ARG A 53 8.96 5.15 -15.48
C ARG A 53 9.96 5.90 -14.61
N LEU A 54 10.91 5.15 -14.02
CA LEU A 54 12.12 5.79 -13.52
C LEU A 54 12.73 6.63 -14.64
N PRO A 55 13.32 7.81 -14.33
CA PRO A 55 14.07 8.56 -15.32
C PRO A 55 15.06 7.63 -16.03
N ALA A 56 15.17 7.74 -17.34
CA ALA A 56 16.14 6.94 -18.09
C ALA A 56 17.52 7.11 -17.45
N TRP A 57 18.17 6.01 -17.12
CA TRP A 57 19.48 6.05 -16.46
C TRP A 57 20.49 6.73 -17.34
N ASN A 58 20.98 7.88 -16.92
CA ASN A 58 22.09 8.50 -17.60
C ASN A 58 23.41 7.83 -17.12
N ALA A 59 23.78 6.73 -17.74
CA ALA A 59 25.03 6.04 -17.43
C ALA A 59 26.28 6.90 -17.66
N LYS A 60 26.13 7.99 -18.42
CA LYS A 60 27.21 8.96 -18.69
C LYS A 60 27.26 10.10 -17.67
N ALA A 61 26.26 10.21 -16.78
CA ALA A 61 26.32 11.21 -15.71
C ALA A 61 27.54 10.98 -14.81
N PRO A 62 28.19 12.04 -14.33
CA PRO A 62 29.35 11.92 -13.44
C PRO A 62 29.03 11.06 -12.22
N GLN A 63 29.93 10.14 -11.88
CA GLN A 63 29.83 9.40 -10.63
C GLN A 63 30.06 10.37 -9.46
N PRO A 64 29.34 10.19 -8.34
CA PRO A 64 29.64 10.95 -7.13
C PRO A 64 31.03 10.58 -6.62
N ASP A 65 31.64 11.51 -5.91
CA ASP A 65 32.90 11.25 -5.22
C ASP A 65 32.67 10.20 -4.12
N SER A 66 33.24 9.01 -4.29
CA SER A 66 33.09 7.91 -3.33
C SER A 66 33.63 8.24 -1.94
N ALA A 67 34.66 9.09 -1.85
CA ALA A 67 35.19 9.54 -0.56
C ALA A 67 34.18 10.46 0.15
N ALA A 68 33.55 11.37 -0.59
CA ALA A 68 32.52 12.26 -0.03
C ALA A 68 31.28 11.47 0.42
N VAL A 69 30.81 10.50 -0.38
CA VAL A 69 29.69 9.63 0.01
C VAL A 69 30.08 8.76 1.21
N GLY A 70 31.30 8.21 1.24
CA GLY A 70 31.81 7.43 2.38
C GLY A 70 31.84 8.25 3.68
N LYS A 71 32.31 9.50 3.60
CA LYS A 71 32.27 10.45 4.72
C LYS A 71 30.83 10.72 5.18
N ALA A 72 29.90 10.91 4.24
CA ALA A 72 28.48 11.11 4.58
C ALA A 72 27.89 9.87 5.30
N VAL A 73 28.20 8.64 4.86
CA VAL A 73 27.79 7.40 5.52
C VAL A 73 28.36 7.31 6.94
N THR A 74 29.66 7.59 7.12
CA THR A 74 30.30 7.57 8.45
C THR A 74 29.70 8.63 9.37
N SER A 75 29.49 9.85 8.86
CA SER A 75 28.88 10.95 9.63
C SER A 75 27.42 10.61 10.02
N PHE A 76 26.65 9.97 9.16
CA PHE A 76 25.30 9.51 9.47
C PHE A 76 25.31 8.41 10.53
N ALA A 77 26.21 7.44 10.42
CA ALA A 77 26.33 6.34 11.40
C ALA A 77 26.72 6.81 12.80
N SER A 78 27.38 7.99 12.89
CA SER A 78 27.77 8.64 14.16
C SER A 78 26.92 9.87 14.51
N ASP A 79 25.82 10.11 13.81
CA ASP A 79 24.94 11.25 14.06
C ASP A 79 24.27 11.10 15.44
N PRO A 80 24.37 12.07 16.35
CA PRO A 80 23.79 11.98 17.69
C PRO A 80 22.26 11.85 17.70
N ARG A 81 21.59 12.18 16.60
CA ARG A 81 20.16 11.94 16.42
C ARG A 81 19.81 10.48 16.18
N VAL A 82 20.80 9.68 15.81
CA VAL A 82 20.66 8.22 15.60
C VAL A 82 21.17 7.49 16.83
N THR A 83 20.28 7.21 17.76
CA THR A 83 20.63 6.62 19.06
C THR A 83 20.71 5.10 19.05
N GLY A 84 20.39 4.48 17.93
CA GLY A 84 20.34 3.03 17.73
C GLY A 84 21.42 2.52 16.76
N HIS A 85 21.17 1.36 16.19
CA HIS A 85 22.08 0.70 15.25
C HIS A 85 21.75 1.03 13.81
N VAL A 86 22.77 1.27 13.00
CA VAL A 86 22.65 1.70 11.60
C VAL A 86 23.15 0.58 10.67
N SER A 87 22.42 0.36 9.57
CA SER A 87 22.90 -0.34 8.39
C SER A 87 22.63 0.52 7.16
N VAL A 88 23.67 0.73 6.37
CA VAL A 88 23.57 1.51 5.12
C VAL A 88 24.29 0.80 4.00
N LYS A 89 23.70 0.85 2.80
CA LYS A 89 24.40 0.53 1.55
C LYS A 89 23.99 1.51 0.47
N VAL A 90 24.98 2.03 -0.25
CA VAL A 90 24.81 2.92 -1.41
C VAL A 90 25.54 2.32 -2.60
N VAL A 91 24.81 2.14 -3.70
CA VAL A 91 25.29 1.47 -4.92
C VAL A 91 25.05 2.39 -6.12
N ASP A 92 25.99 2.46 -7.03
CA ASP A 92 25.80 3.08 -8.34
C ASP A 92 24.87 2.21 -9.20
N ALA A 93 23.72 2.75 -9.58
CA ALA A 93 22.70 2.00 -10.30
C ALA A 93 23.19 1.50 -11.69
N ALA A 94 24.05 2.27 -12.37
CA ALA A 94 24.50 1.94 -13.71
C ALA A 94 25.63 0.89 -13.74
N THR A 95 26.51 0.90 -12.74
CA THR A 95 27.68 0.00 -12.69
C THR A 95 27.48 -1.18 -11.74
N GLY A 96 26.53 -1.07 -10.82
CA GLY A 96 26.34 -2.04 -9.73
C GLY A 96 27.41 -1.99 -8.65
N LYS A 97 28.38 -1.03 -8.74
CA LYS A 97 29.45 -0.92 -7.74
C LYS A 97 28.95 -0.30 -6.45
N THR A 98 29.33 -0.86 -5.32
CA THR A 98 29.17 -0.23 -4.01
C THR A 98 30.00 1.04 -3.96
N ILE A 99 29.37 2.15 -3.59
CA ILE A 99 30.03 3.46 -3.42
C ILE A 99 30.45 3.62 -1.96
N ALA A 100 29.55 3.32 -1.02
CA ALA A 100 29.80 3.35 0.41
C ALA A 100 28.84 2.43 1.15
N GLU A 101 29.25 1.94 2.29
CA GLU A 101 28.42 1.08 3.15
C GLU A 101 28.84 1.14 4.61
N HIS A 102 27.91 0.80 5.51
CA HIS A 102 28.13 0.62 6.93
C HIS A 102 27.25 -0.55 7.40
N GLU A 103 27.86 -1.59 7.94
CA GLU A 103 27.20 -2.83 8.38
C GLU A 103 26.12 -3.34 7.39
N PRO A 104 26.39 -3.46 6.09
CA PRO A 104 25.38 -3.71 5.07
C PRO A 104 24.67 -5.06 5.23
N ASP A 105 25.34 -6.05 5.85
CA ASP A 105 24.85 -7.42 6.03
C ASP A 105 24.23 -7.65 7.43
N ALA A 106 24.27 -6.64 8.31
CA ALA A 106 23.67 -6.74 9.62
C ALA A 106 22.14 -6.86 9.51
N ALA A 107 21.59 -7.94 10.10
CA ALA A 107 20.16 -8.20 10.13
C ALA A 107 19.46 -7.21 11.07
N ARG A 108 18.59 -6.37 10.52
CA ARG A 108 17.84 -5.33 11.22
C ARG A 108 16.34 -5.51 11.03
N THR A 109 15.53 -4.98 11.92
CA THR A 109 14.09 -4.86 11.74
C THR A 109 13.82 -3.85 10.62
N PRO A 110 13.17 -4.27 9.49
CA PRO A 110 13.04 -3.41 8.31
C PRO A 110 11.85 -2.45 8.41
N ALA A 111 10.92 -2.67 9.34
CA ALA A 111 9.60 -2.07 9.29
C ALA A 111 8.98 -2.25 7.88
N SER A 112 8.26 -1.25 7.35
CA SER A 112 7.62 -1.35 6.04
C SER A 112 8.57 -1.44 4.83
N ASN A 113 9.90 -1.43 5.01
CA ASN A 113 10.82 -1.81 3.94
C ASN A 113 10.71 -3.31 3.57
N MET A 114 10.09 -4.14 4.43
CA MET A 114 9.66 -5.50 4.10
C MET A 114 8.82 -5.53 2.81
N LYS A 115 8.02 -4.50 2.55
CA LYS A 115 7.17 -4.42 1.35
C LYS A 115 7.95 -4.37 0.03
N ILE A 116 9.23 -3.98 0.05
CA ILE A 116 10.12 -4.10 -1.12
C ILE A 116 10.33 -5.58 -1.48
N VAL A 117 10.57 -6.40 -0.47
CA VAL A 117 10.72 -7.87 -0.62
C VAL A 117 9.41 -8.48 -1.09
N THR A 118 8.31 -8.16 -0.41
CA THR A 118 6.96 -8.65 -0.75
C THR A 118 6.58 -8.29 -2.18
N ALA A 119 6.80 -7.06 -2.60
CA ALA A 119 6.54 -6.57 -3.96
C ALA A 119 7.34 -7.36 -5.00
N ALA A 120 8.66 -7.53 -4.78
CA ALA A 120 9.50 -8.29 -5.69
C ALA A 120 9.02 -9.74 -5.85
N VAL A 121 8.75 -10.41 -4.74
CA VAL A 121 8.31 -11.80 -4.72
C VAL A 121 6.91 -11.96 -5.32
N ALA A 122 5.96 -11.08 -4.98
CA ALA A 122 4.60 -11.11 -5.54
C ALA A 122 4.61 -10.90 -7.06
N LEU A 123 5.36 -9.92 -7.56
CA LEU A 123 5.50 -9.68 -9.00
C LEU A 123 6.10 -10.87 -9.76
N ARG A 124 7.04 -11.58 -9.15
CA ARG A 124 7.67 -12.76 -9.76
C ARG A 124 6.78 -14.00 -9.75
N VAL A 125 6.20 -14.31 -8.60
CA VAL A 125 5.43 -15.54 -8.37
C VAL A 125 4.03 -15.46 -8.95
N LEU A 126 3.32 -14.37 -8.66
CA LEU A 126 1.95 -14.17 -9.13
C LEU A 126 1.90 -13.65 -10.57
N GLY A 127 2.84 -12.79 -10.93
CA GLY A 127 2.90 -12.10 -12.22
C GLY A 127 2.17 -10.75 -12.20
N PRO A 128 2.74 -9.71 -12.86
CA PRO A 128 2.26 -8.33 -12.77
C PRO A 128 0.86 -8.10 -13.36
N ALA A 129 0.43 -8.92 -14.32
CA ALA A 129 -0.86 -8.79 -15.00
C ALA A 129 -1.98 -9.64 -14.36
N THR A 130 -1.66 -10.47 -13.39
CA THR A 130 -2.64 -11.34 -12.71
C THR A 130 -3.63 -10.51 -11.92
N THR A 131 -4.91 -10.87 -11.99
CA THR A 131 -6.01 -10.30 -11.21
C THR A 131 -6.55 -11.33 -10.24
N LEU A 132 -7.13 -10.88 -9.13
CA LEU A 132 -7.66 -11.73 -8.07
C LEU A 132 -9.19 -11.87 -8.27
N PRO A 133 -9.71 -13.10 -8.49
CA PRO A 133 -11.12 -13.29 -8.73
C PRO A 133 -11.92 -13.30 -7.42
N THR A 134 -13.09 -12.64 -7.42
CA THR A 134 -14.15 -12.93 -6.44
C THR A 134 -15.30 -13.53 -7.22
N THR A 135 -15.77 -14.72 -6.84
CA THR A 135 -16.77 -15.48 -7.60
C THR A 135 -18.01 -15.78 -6.78
N ALA A 136 -19.16 -15.82 -7.45
CA ALA A 136 -20.40 -16.39 -6.93
C ALA A 136 -20.62 -17.76 -7.56
N ARG A 137 -20.85 -18.78 -6.73
CA ARG A 137 -21.14 -20.14 -7.18
C ARG A 137 -22.47 -20.61 -6.60
N LEU A 138 -23.19 -21.46 -7.30
CA LEU A 138 -24.49 -21.97 -6.88
C LEU A 138 -24.53 -23.49 -6.92
N GLN A 139 -25.02 -24.09 -5.83
CA GLN A 139 -25.33 -25.50 -5.77
C GLN A 139 -26.59 -25.72 -4.92
N GLY A 140 -27.66 -26.24 -5.53
CA GLY A 140 -28.95 -26.36 -4.84
C GLY A 140 -29.45 -25.00 -4.34
N GLY A 141 -29.80 -24.91 -3.06
CA GLY A 141 -30.23 -23.68 -2.37
C GLY A 141 -29.09 -22.88 -1.76
N THR A 142 -27.84 -23.30 -1.94
CA THR A 142 -26.68 -22.58 -1.37
C THR A 142 -25.93 -21.79 -2.45
N MET A 143 -25.75 -20.50 -2.20
CA MET A 143 -24.86 -19.64 -2.98
C MET A 143 -23.57 -19.42 -2.21
N TYR A 144 -22.43 -19.64 -2.86
CA TYR A 144 -21.09 -19.41 -2.29
C TYR A 144 -20.52 -18.13 -2.82
N LEU A 145 -20.12 -17.21 -1.91
CA LEU A 145 -19.27 -16.08 -2.24
C LEU A 145 -17.83 -16.48 -1.94
N VAL A 146 -17.03 -16.68 -2.99
CA VAL A 146 -15.67 -17.23 -2.88
C VAL A 146 -14.64 -16.11 -3.01
N GLY A 147 -13.83 -15.89 -1.97
CA GLY A 147 -12.77 -14.89 -1.95
C GLY A 147 -11.48 -15.39 -2.60
N GLY A 148 -10.95 -14.62 -3.54
CA GLY A 148 -9.70 -14.90 -4.25
C GLY A 148 -8.51 -14.03 -3.82
N GLY A 149 -8.62 -13.32 -2.70
CA GLY A 149 -7.56 -12.46 -2.16
C GLY A 149 -7.80 -10.97 -2.34
N ASP A 150 -8.89 -10.54 -2.97
CA ASP A 150 -9.21 -9.12 -3.13
C ASP A 150 -9.79 -8.53 -1.84
N THR A 151 -9.01 -7.70 -1.16
CA THR A 151 -9.38 -6.99 0.07
C THR A 151 -9.91 -5.57 -0.19
N LEU A 152 -10.00 -5.17 -1.46
CA LEU A 152 -10.33 -3.81 -1.89
C LEU A 152 -11.65 -3.72 -2.67
N LEU A 153 -12.55 -4.71 -2.54
CA LEU A 153 -13.84 -4.74 -3.23
C LEU A 153 -14.67 -3.48 -2.96
N ALA A 154 -15.41 -3.00 -3.96
CA ALA A 154 -16.50 -2.07 -3.73
C ALA A 154 -17.74 -2.80 -3.22
N ALA A 155 -18.48 -2.23 -2.28
CA ALA A 155 -19.81 -2.73 -1.90
C ALA A 155 -20.84 -2.54 -3.03
N GLY A 156 -20.72 -1.43 -3.77
CA GLY A 156 -21.52 -1.08 -4.94
C GLY A 156 -20.93 -1.59 -6.26
N ALA A 157 -21.19 -0.86 -7.34
CA ALA A 157 -20.58 -1.09 -8.64
C ALA A 157 -19.07 -0.87 -8.61
N GLY A 158 -18.33 -1.63 -9.38
CA GLY A 158 -16.90 -1.50 -9.52
C GLY A 158 -16.50 -0.33 -10.45
N SER A 159 -15.24 0.09 -10.32
CA SER A 159 -14.65 1.09 -11.18
C SER A 159 -13.44 0.52 -11.93
N PRO A 160 -13.55 0.26 -13.24
CA PRO A 160 -12.47 -0.41 -14.01
C PRO A 160 -11.12 0.31 -14.02
N SER A 161 -11.10 1.62 -13.78
CA SER A 161 -9.88 2.44 -13.73
C SER A 161 -9.27 2.55 -12.33
N ALA A 162 -9.99 2.14 -11.28
CA ALA A 162 -9.54 2.25 -9.90
C ALA A 162 -8.70 1.03 -9.46
N VAL A 163 -7.87 1.22 -8.43
CA VAL A 163 -7.25 0.12 -7.69
C VAL A 163 -8.19 -0.32 -6.57
N LYS A 164 -8.60 0.60 -5.72
CA LYS A 164 -9.63 0.36 -4.70
C LYS A 164 -11.01 0.37 -5.34
N GLY A 165 -11.80 -0.68 -5.08
CA GLY A 165 -13.15 -0.78 -5.62
C GLY A 165 -13.20 -1.07 -7.13
N ARG A 166 -12.14 -1.65 -7.70
CA ARG A 166 -12.17 -2.07 -9.10
C ARG A 166 -13.22 -3.15 -9.34
N ALA A 167 -13.27 -4.17 -8.50
CA ALA A 167 -14.28 -5.19 -8.49
C ALA A 167 -15.44 -4.78 -7.58
N GLY A 168 -16.68 -4.80 -8.09
CA GLY A 168 -17.89 -4.44 -7.37
C GLY A 168 -18.72 -5.65 -6.96
N LEU A 169 -19.20 -5.69 -5.71
CA LEU A 169 -20.13 -6.72 -5.27
C LEU A 169 -21.51 -6.55 -5.90
N ASP A 170 -21.88 -5.35 -6.28
CA ASP A 170 -23.13 -5.08 -7.00
C ASP A 170 -23.11 -5.65 -8.41
N ASP A 171 -21.97 -5.53 -9.13
CA ASP A 171 -21.78 -6.15 -10.44
C ASP A 171 -21.77 -7.68 -10.36
N LEU A 172 -21.18 -8.23 -9.30
CA LEU A 172 -21.20 -9.67 -9.03
C LEU A 172 -22.63 -10.16 -8.75
N ALA A 173 -23.39 -9.38 -7.96
CA ALA A 173 -24.78 -9.70 -7.63
C ALA A 173 -25.69 -9.64 -8.86
N GLU A 174 -25.45 -8.72 -9.79
CA GLU A 174 -26.20 -8.64 -11.05
C GLU A 174 -26.03 -9.92 -11.88
N GLN A 175 -24.77 -10.34 -12.08
CA GLN A 175 -24.47 -11.59 -12.79
C GLN A 175 -25.09 -12.81 -12.11
N ALA A 176 -24.88 -12.90 -10.78
CA ALA A 176 -25.34 -14.03 -9.98
C ALA A 176 -26.88 -14.13 -9.95
N ALA A 177 -27.57 -13.02 -9.71
CA ALA A 177 -29.02 -12.99 -9.67
C ALA A 177 -29.66 -13.33 -11.02
N ALA A 178 -29.11 -12.84 -12.14
CA ALA A 178 -29.58 -13.18 -13.47
C ALA A 178 -29.53 -14.69 -13.73
N LYS A 179 -28.38 -15.34 -13.43
CA LYS A 179 -28.21 -16.78 -13.63
C LYS A 179 -29.00 -17.63 -12.62
N ALA A 180 -29.12 -17.19 -11.37
CA ALA A 180 -29.94 -17.85 -10.36
C ALA A 180 -31.41 -17.88 -10.78
N ARG A 181 -31.99 -16.73 -11.19
CA ARG A 181 -33.37 -16.65 -11.70
C ARG A 181 -33.60 -17.53 -12.95
N ALA A 182 -32.63 -17.52 -13.88
CA ALA A 182 -32.70 -18.38 -15.06
C ALA A 182 -32.71 -19.87 -14.70
N ALA A 183 -32.15 -20.25 -13.55
CA ALA A 183 -32.19 -21.59 -12.99
C ALA A 183 -33.44 -21.85 -12.07
N GLY A 184 -34.36 -20.88 -11.97
CA GLY A 184 -35.55 -20.99 -11.11
C GLY A 184 -35.26 -20.79 -9.61
N VAL A 185 -34.09 -20.27 -9.26
CA VAL A 185 -33.66 -20.04 -7.86
C VAL A 185 -33.88 -18.57 -7.50
N THR A 186 -34.78 -18.33 -6.53
CA THR A 186 -35.13 -16.99 -6.02
C THR A 186 -34.81 -16.82 -4.53
N ASN A 187 -34.34 -17.89 -3.87
CA ASN A 187 -34.07 -17.95 -2.43
C ASN A 187 -32.80 -18.78 -2.21
N VAL A 188 -31.86 -18.29 -1.43
CA VAL A 188 -30.58 -18.96 -1.14
C VAL A 188 -30.11 -18.73 0.29
N GLU A 189 -29.35 -19.66 0.83
CA GLU A 189 -28.39 -19.41 1.90
C GLU A 189 -27.07 -18.95 1.31
N LEU A 190 -26.47 -17.89 1.86
CA LEU A 190 -25.17 -17.40 1.42
C LEU A 190 -24.06 -17.92 2.32
N ALA A 191 -23.17 -18.74 1.75
CA ALA A 191 -21.96 -19.24 2.38
C ALA A 191 -20.75 -18.46 1.89
N VAL A 192 -20.08 -17.74 2.78
CA VAL A 192 -18.87 -16.97 2.47
C VAL A 192 -17.65 -17.88 2.58
N ASP A 193 -17.04 -18.22 1.45
CA ASP A 193 -15.85 -19.05 1.40
C ASP A 193 -14.58 -18.21 1.57
N SER A 194 -14.03 -18.26 2.78
CA SER A 194 -12.78 -17.60 3.20
C SER A 194 -11.64 -18.61 3.38
N THR A 195 -11.76 -19.82 2.87
CA THR A 195 -10.83 -20.93 3.13
C THR A 195 -9.48 -20.77 2.42
N LEU A 196 -9.37 -19.84 1.45
CA LEU A 196 -8.11 -19.56 0.75
C LEU A 196 -7.01 -19.14 1.72
N PHE A 197 -7.29 -18.28 2.70
CA PHE A 197 -6.32 -17.90 3.73
C PHE A 197 -6.56 -18.74 4.99
N GLN A 198 -5.47 -19.22 5.58
CA GLN A 198 -5.50 -20.19 6.67
C GLN A 198 -4.71 -19.66 7.89
N GLY A 199 -4.86 -20.34 9.02
CA GLY A 199 -4.16 -20.00 10.25
C GLY A 199 -4.73 -18.77 10.96
N PRO A 200 -3.91 -18.12 11.82
CA PRO A 200 -4.34 -16.94 12.57
C PRO A 200 -4.67 -15.78 11.63
N VAL A 201 -5.73 -15.04 11.97
CA VAL A 201 -6.17 -13.88 11.17
C VAL A 201 -5.28 -12.64 11.35
N ARG A 202 -4.35 -12.68 12.28
CA ARG A 202 -3.29 -11.69 12.48
C ARG A 202 -2.01 -12.42 12.80
N GLN A 203 -0.89 -11.81 12.45
CA GLN A 203 0.42 -12.30 12.89
C GLN A 203 0.43 -12.24 14.44
N PRO A 204 0.82 -13.32 15.13
CA PRO A 204 0.63 -13.44 16.60
C PRO A 204 1.26 -12.34 17.44
N GLU A 205 2.36 -11.72 16.96
CA GLU A 205 3.04 -10.63 17.66
C GLU A 205 2.34 -9.27 17.47
N VAL A 206 1.43 -9.17 16.48
CA VAL A 206 0.68 -7.94 16.22
C VAL A 206 -0.49 -7.85 17.19
N SER A 207 -0.29 -7.14 18.28
CA SER A 207 -1.24 -7.01 19.40
C SER A 207 -1.40 -5.55 19.83
N GLY A 208 -2.34 -5.29 20.73
CA GLY A 208 -2.58 -3.97 21.28
C GLY A 208 -2.89 -2.93 20.19
N ALA A 209 -2.28 -1.75 20.29
CA ALA A 209 -2.46 -0.65 19.35
C ALA A 209 -2.06 -1.01 17.90
N ASN A 210 -1.12 -1.96 17.72
CA ASN A 210 -0.67 -2.37 16.40
C ASN A 210 -1.75 -3.09 15.58
N THR A 211 -2.79 -3.63 16.21
CA THR A 211 -3.95 -4.19 15.50
C THR A 211 -4.73 -3.16 14.69
N GLY A 212 -4.61 -1.87 15.04
CA GLY A 212 -5.19 -0.75 14.29
C GLY A 212 -4.52 -0.48 12.93
N PHE A 213 -3.37 -1.12 12.64
CA PHE A 213 -2.64 -0.93 11.39
C PHE A 213 -2.86 -2.02 10.36
N ILE A 214 -3.68 -3.04 10.65
CA ILE A 214 -3.94 -4.15 9.73
C ILE A 214 -5.32 -4.76 9.94
N MET A 215 -6.00 -5.11 8.85
CA MET A 215 -7.25 -5.87 8.85
C MET A 215 -7.03 -7.32 9.31
N GLU A 216 -8.05 -7.99 9.83
CA GLU A 216 -8.05 -9.45 9.95
C GLU A 216 -7.81 -10.08 8.58
N MET A 217 -6.78 -10.89 8.45
CA MET A 217 -6.39 -11.49 7.16
C MET A 217 -7.44 -12.47 6.67
N ARG A 218 -8.23 -12.03 5.71
CA ARG A 218 -9.27 -12.77 5.01
C ARG A 218 -9.14 -12.54 3.50
N PRO A 219 -9.51 -13.52 2.64
CA PRO A 219 -9.28 -13.43 1.20
C PRO A 219 -10.29 -12.57 0.45
N LEU A 220 -11.17 -11.88 1.14
CA LEU A 220 -12.08 -10.89 0.58
C LEU A 220 -12.50 -9.88 1.64
N ALA A 221 -12.62 -8.61 1.25
CA ALA A 221 -13.15 -7.55 2.09
C ALA A 221 -13.62 -6.37 1.23
N VAL A 222 -14.65 -5.65 1.69
CA VAL A 222 -15.03 -4.36 1.12
C VAL A 222 -14.11 -3.28 1.71
N MET A 223 -13.32 -2.62 0.86
CA MET A 223 -12.42 -1.52 1.26
C MET A 223 -11.64 -1.82 2.55
N GLN A 224 -11.13 -3.05 2.66
CA GLN A 224 -10.42 -3.54 3.86
C GLN A 224 -11.24 -3.46 5.16
N SER A 225 -12.56 -3.48 5.05
CA SER A 225 -13.47 -3.41 6.22
C SER A 225 -13.22 -2.20 7.14
N ARG A 226 -12.90 -1.04 6.55
CA ARG A 226 -12.75 0.21 7.31
C ARG A 226 -14.11 0.87 7.51
N ASN A 227 -14.38 1.31 8.74
CA ASN A 227 -15.53 2.14 9.04
C ASN A 227 -15.28 3.62 8.61
N GLN A 228 -16.26 4.48 8.81
CA GLN A 228 -16.16 5.91 8.47
C GLN A 228 -15.03 6.65 9.21
N ALA A 229 -14.64 6.18 10.38
CA ALA A 229 -13.51 6.73 11.14
C ALA A 229 -12.15 6.14 10.68
N GLY A 230 -12.13 5.30 9.65
CA GLY A 230 -10.92 4.66 9.12
C GLY A 230 -10.42 3.46 9.92
N ALA A 231 -11.09 3.08 11.02
CA ALA A 231 -10.71 1.92 11.81
C ALA A 231 -11.17 0.61 11.17
N TYR A 232 -10.36 -0.43 11.29
CA TYR A 232 -10.72 -1.77 10.83
C TYR A 232 -11.83 -2.38 11.70
N THR A 233 -12.80 -3.01 11.04
CA THR A 233 -13.88 -3.75 11.71
C THR A 233 -13.61 -5.26 11.65
N PRO A 234 -14.09 -6.03 12.65
CA PRO A 234 -13.90 -7.48 12.65
C PRO A 234 -14.72 -8.17 11.55
N ASN A 235 -14.34 -9.42 11.23
CA ASN A 235 -15.04 -10.26 10.26
C ASN A 235 -15.23 -9.61 8.87
N PRO A 236 -14.15 -9.14 8.21
CA PRO A 236 -14.24 -8.42 6.93
C PRO A 236 -14.92 -9.22 5.82
N ASP A 237 -14.76 -10.54 5.82
CA ASP A 237 -15.37 -11.47 4.89
C ASP A 237 -16.89 -11.56 5.08
N LEU A 238 -17.38 -11.64 6.31
CA LEU A 238 -18.83 -11.64 6.58
C LEU A 238 -19.45 -10.28 6.26
N SER A 239 -18.75 -9.17 6.51
CA SER A 239 -19.21 -7.85 6.09
C SER A 239 -19.33 -7.74 4.57
N ALA A 240 -18.41 -8.32 3.81
CA ALA A 240 -18.51 -8.44 2.35
C ALA A 240 -19.70 -9.33 1.95
N GLY A 241 -19.91 -10.46 2.65
CA GLY A 241 -21.07 -11.33 2.47
C GLY A 241 -22.40 -10.60 2.68
N GLN A 242 -22.51 -9.78 3.72
CA GLN A 242 -23.69 -8.96 3.99
C GLN A 242 -23.95 -7.92 2.89
N ALA A 243 -22.91 -7.25 2.41
CA ALA A 243 -23.02 -6.32 1.29
C ALA A 243 -23.49 -7.03 0.00
N PHE A 244 -22.96 -8.21 -0.29
CA PHE A 244 -23.37 -9.01 -1.43
C PHE A 244 -24.82 -9.50 -1.29
N ALA A 245 -25.23 -9.97 -0.10
CA ALA A 245 -26.61 -10.37 0.20
C ALA A 245 -27.60 -9.23 -0.03
N ALA A 246 -27.26 -8.01 0.45
CA ALA A 246 -28.09 -6.84 0.22
C ALA A 246 -28.22 -6.49 -1.28
N ALA A 247 -27.15 -6.66 -2.06
CA ALA A 247 -27.14 -6.44 -3.51
C ALA A 247 -27.99 -7.50 -4.25
N LEU A 248 -27.97 -8.77 -3.80
CA LEU A 248 -28.82 -9.86 -4.32
C LEU A 248 -30.29 -9.60 -4.04
N SER A 249 -30.62 -9.18 -2.80
CA SER A 249 -31.99 -8.89 -2.39
C SER A 249 -32.63 -7.78 -3.22
N LYS A 250 -31.88 -6.72 -3.56
CA LYS A 250 -32.32 -5.66 -4.49
C LYS A 250 -32.66 -6.20 -5.88
N ARG A 251 -32.15 -7.38 -6.26
CA ARG A 251 -32.34 -8.04 -7.55
C ARG A 251 -33.31 -9.23 -7.50
N GLY A 252 -34.08 -9.33 -6.39
CA GLY A 252 -35.13 -10.34 -6.24
C GLY A 252 -34.62 -11.74 -5.89
N ILE A 253 -33.42 -11.86 -5.34
CA ILE A 253 -32.93 -13.10 -4.73
C ILE A 253 -32.97 -12.93 -3.22
N ALA A 254 -33.87 -13.64 -2.55
CA ALA A 254 -33.95 -13.63 -1.08
C ALA A 254 -32.77 -14.39 -0.49
N VAL A 255 -32.04 -13.74 0.43
CA VAL A 255 -30.95 -14.37 1.18
C VAL A 255 -31.43 -14.63 2.60
N THR A 256 -31.57 -15.89 2.98
CA THR A 256 -32.13 -16.32 4.27
C THR A 256 -31.12 -16.31 5.41
N ALA A 257 -29.84 -16.51 5.10
CA ALA A 257 -28.74 -16.46 6.06
C ALA A 257 -27.43 -16.08 5.36
N VAL A 258 -26.53 -15.48 6.12
CA VAL A 258 -25.14 -15.17 5.69
C VAL A 258 -24.20 -15.80 6.71
N ASN A 259 -23.54 -16.88 6.33
CA ASN A 259 -22.63 -17.63 7.19
C ASN A 259 -21.27 -17.81 6.54
N ARG A 260 -20.23 -18.01 7.34
CA ARG A 260 -18.93 -18.44 6.82
C ARG A 260 -19.01 -19.90 6.42
N ALA A 261 -18.55 -20.25 5.23
CA ALA A 261 -18.46 -21.64 4.80
C ALA A 261 -17.51 -22.44 5.71
N SER A 262 -17.91 -23.65 6.08
CA SER A 262 -17.10 -24.55 6.91
C SER A 262 -15.96 -25.22 6.12
N SER A 263 -16.06 -25.22 4.79
CA SER A 263 -15.09 -25.79 3.85
C SER A 263 -15.09 -25.00 2.54
N THR A 264 -14.12 -25.28 1.70
CA THR A 264 -14.07 -24.73 0.33
C THR A 264 -15.35 -25.06 -0.44
N ALA A 265 -15.84 -24.10 -1.22
CA ALA A 265 -17.01 -24.28 -2.07
C ALA A 265 -16.85 -25.53 -2.96
N PRO A 266 -17.87 -26.42 -3.04
CA PRO A 266 -17.76 -27.64 -3.79
C PRO A 266 -17.38 -27.41 -5.25
N ALA A 267 -16.53 -28.28 -5.81
CA ALA A 267 -16.15 -28.22 -7.23
C ALA A 267 -17.36 -28.33 -8.17
N SER A 268 -18.42 -29.00 -7.73
CA SER A 268 -19.70 -29.13 -8.45
C SER A 268 -20.57 -27.88 -8.41
N ALA A 269 -20.29 -26.89 -7.54
CA ALA A 269 -21.01 -25.64 -7.51
C ALA A 269 -20.66 -24.82 -8.77
N LYS A 270 -21.69 -24.51 -9.56
CA LYS A 270 -21.53 -23.77 -10.84
C LYS A 270 -21.17 -22.30 -10.60
N GLU A 271 -20.17 -21.78 -11.29
CA GLU A 271 -19.87 -20.35 -11.30
C GLU A 271 -20.99 -19.59 -12.03
N ILE A 272 -21.63 -18.70 -11.29
CA ILE A 272 -22.74 -17.88 -11.77
C ILE A 272 -22.39 -16.37 -11.84
N GLY A 273 -21.23 -15.98 -11.34
CA GLY A 273 -20.72 -14.63 -11.45
C GLY A 273 -19.24 -14.55 -11.09
N LYS A 274 -18.56 -13.56 -11.65
CA LYS A 274 -17.15 -13.30 -11.40
C LYS A 274 -16.83 -11.81 -11.60
N VAL A 275 -16.10 -11.27 -10.66
CA VAL A 275 -15.44 -9.95 -10.77
C VAL A 275 -13.96 -10.09 -10.45
N GLN A 276 -13.16 -9.11 -10.86
CA GLN A 276 -11.70 -9.21 -10.73
C GLN A 276 -11.10 -7.92 -10.18
N SER A 277 -10.15 -8.07 -9.27
CA SER A 277 -9.36 -6.96 -8.69
C SER A 277 -8.59 -6.18 -9.74
N ALA A 278 -7.93 -5.11 -9.31
CA ALA A 278 -6.80 -4.55 -10.04
C ALA A 278 -5.70 -5.61 -10.24
N PRO A 279 -4.89 -5.52 -11.31
CA PRO A 279 -3.78 -6.44 -11.50
C PRO A 279 -2.73 -6.29 -10.39
N VAL A 280 -1.98 -7.36 -10.14
CA VAL A 280 -0.96 -7.43 -9.07
C VAL A 280 0.01 -6.26 -9.10
N ARG A 281 0.40 -5.76 -10.29
CA ARG A 281 1.28 -4.58 -10.39
C ARG A 281 0.66 -3.33 -9.74
N ASP A 282 -0.65 -3.13 -9.89
CA ASP A 282 -1.35 -1.97 -9.34
C ASP A 282 -1.61 -2.16 -7.83
N LEU A 283 -1.82 -3.41 -7.37
CA LEU A 283 -1.89 -3.75 -5.94
C LEU A 283 -0.53 -3.56 -5.25
N VAL A 284 0.57 -3.89 -5.93
CA VAL A 284 1.94 -3.63 -5.46
C VAL A 284 2.21 -2.14 -5.39
N ASP A 285 1.84 -1.38 -6.42
CA ASP A 285 1.93 0.08 -6.43
C ASP A 285 1.20 0.69 -5.23
N PHE A 286 -0.04 0.30 -5.01
CA PHE A 286 -0.85 0.72 -3.85
C PHE A 286 -0.18 0.35 -2.52
N ALA A 287 0.29 -0.90 -2.37
CA ALA A 287 0.94 -1.36 -1.13
C ALA A 287 2.24 -0.60 -0.83
N LEU A 288 2.99 -0.20 -1.85
CA LEU A 288 4.24 0.56 -1.69
C LEU A 288 3.97 2.04 -1.42
N THR A 289 3.10 2.68 -2.21
CA THR A 289 2.82 4.12 -2.13
C THR A 289 2.12 4.47 -0.81
N GLU A 290 1.06 3.73 -0.46
CA GLU A 290 0.28 3.96 0.77
C GLU A 290 0.87 3.23 1.99
N SER A 291 1.90 2.44 1.78
CA SER A 291 2.45 1.56 2.83
C SER A 291 1.41 0.60 3.42
N ASP A 292 0.50 0.10 2.58
CA ASP A 292 -0.65 -0.69 3.02
C ASP A 292 -0.27 -2.08 3.50
N ASN A 293 -0.48 -2.34 4.80
CA ASN A 293 -0.11 -3.60 5.45
C ASN A 293 -1.00 -4.75 5.00
N THR A 294 -2.29 -4.51 4.88
CA THR A 294 -3.29 -5.54 4.53
C THR A 294 -3.02 -6.11 3.14
N THR A 295 -2.83 -5.24 2.14
CA THR A 295 -2.52 -5.67 0.77
C THR A 295 -1.18 -6.41 0.71
N ALA A 296 -0.18 -5.95 1.46
CA ALA A 296 1.13 -6.61 1.49
C ALA A 296 1.04 -8.04 2.06
N ASP A 297 0.35 -8.24 3.18
CA ASP A 297 0.19 -9.57 3.77
C ASP A 297 -0.73 -10.46 2.93
N ALA A 298 -1.78 -9.91 2.31
CA ALA A 298 -2.61 -10.65 1.36
C ALA A 298 -1.79 -11.15 0.16
N LEU A 299 -0.91 -10.33 -0.40
CA LEU A 299 0.02 -10.75 -1.46
C LEU A 299 0.96 -11.85 -0.98
N GLY A 300 1.47 -11.78 0.26
CA GLY A 300 2.28 -12.85 0.87
C GLY A 300 1.54 -14.18 0.97
N HIS A 301 0.29 -14.16 1.44
CA HIS A 301 -0.57 -15.37 1.51
C HIS A 301 -0.84 -15.94 0.12
N LEU A 302 -1.09 -15.10 -0.88
CA LEU A 302 -1.27 -15.53 -2.27
C LEU A 302 0.02 -16.12 -2.86
N VAL A 303 1.18 -15.57 -2.54
CA VAL A 303 2.48 -16.14 -2.88
C VAL A 303 2.65 -17.52 -2.27
N ALA A 304 2.31 -17.72 -1.00
CA ALA A 304 2.34 -19.02 -0.35
C ALA A 304 1.46 -20.02 -1.10
N ALA A 305 0.19 -19.68 -1.33
CA ALA A 305 -0.75 -20.54 -2.06
C ALA A 305 -0.23 -20.93 -3.45
N LYS A 306 0.31 -19.95 -4.20
CA LYS A 306 0.84 -20.19 -5.55
C LYS A 306 2.11 -21.03 -5.55
N SER A 307 2.90 -20.98 -4.49
CA SER A 307 4.15 -21.72 -4.32
C SER A 307 3.97 -23.11 -3.71
N GLY A 308 2.72 -23.52 -3.41
CA GLY A 308 2.41 -24.82 -2.79
C GLY A 308 2.63 -24.85 -1.27
N GLU A 309 2.84 -23.69 -0.65
CA GLU A 309 2.88 -23.56 0.80
C GLU A 309 1.46 -23.31 1.37
N LYS A 310 1.25 -23.60 2.65
CA LYS A 310 0.00 -23.21 3.32
C LYS A 310 -0.11 -21.68 3.32
N PRO A 311 -1.23 -21.07 2.90
CA PRO A 311 -1.42 -19.64 2.89
C PRO A 311 -1.70 -19.10 4.30
N THR A 312 -0.66 -19.12 5.12
CA THR A 312 -0.54 -18.61 6.49
C THR A 312 0.62 -17.63 6.55
N PHE A 313 0.78 -16.86 7.63
CA PHE A 313 1.96 -16.00 7.82
C PHE A 313 3.28 -16.78 7.71
N ASP A 314 3.38 -17.93 8.38
CA ASP A 314 4.58 -18.78 8.31
C ASP A 314 4.84 -19.31 6.91
N GLY A 315 3.79 -19.79 6.21
CA GLY A 315 3.92 -20.28 4.84
C GLY A 315 4.29 -19.17 3.87
N ALA A 316 3.75 -17.95 4.06
CA ALA A 316 4.11 -16.76 3.28
C ALA A 316 5.59 -16.39 3.51
N GLY A 317 6.06 -16.45 4.76
CA GLY A 317 7.46 -16.25 5.09
C GLY A 317 8.39 -17.25 4.39
N ARG A 318 8.06 -18.56 4.48
CA ARG A 318 8.86 -19.60 3.81
C ARG A 318 8.86 -19.44 2.29
N ALA A 319 7.71 -19.19 1.68
CA ALA A 319 7.60 -18.97 0.24
C ALA A 319 8.40 -17.74 -0.21
N THR A 320 8.35 -16.65 0.57
CA THR A 320 9.11 -15.44 0.31
C THR A 320 10.62 -15.71 0.33
N VAL A 321 11.14 -16.34 1.38
CA VAL A 321 12.58 -16.68 1.49
C VAL A 321 13.01 -17.64 0.38
N ALA A 322 12.18 -18.63 0.05
CA ALA A 322 12.47 -19.56 -1.03
C ALA A 322 12.58 -18.85 -2.40
N GLU A 323 11.71 -17.86 -2.67
CA GLU A 323 11.77 -17.10 -3.93
C GLU A 323 12.98 -16.16 -3.97
N LEU A 324 13.35 -15.53 -2.86
CA LEU A 324 14.59 -14.74 -2.79
C LEU A 324 15.82 -15.57 -3.16
N LYS A 325 15.90 -16.83 -2.66
CA LYS A 325 16.96 -17.76 -3.05
C LYS A 325 16.94 -18.08 -4.55
N ARG A 326 15.73 -18.28 -5.14
CA ARG A 326 15.61 -18.49 -6.60
C ARG A 326 16.02 -17.26 -7.43
N MET A 327 15.90 -16.06 -6.84
CA MET A 327 16.43 -14.83 -7.42
C MET A 327 17.96 -14.71 -7.33
N GLY A 328 18.66 -15.66 -6.71
CA GLY A 328 20.11 -15.63 -6.50
C GLY A 328 20.54 -14.67 -5.40
N LEU A 329 19.62 -14.32 -4.47
CA LEU A 329 19.87 -13.38 -3.40
C LEU A 329 20.38 -14.11 -2.14
N ASP A 330 21.32 -13.49 -1.42
CA ASP A 330 21.73 -13.99 -0.11
C ASP A 330 20.61 -13.74 0.91
N THR A 331 20.19 -14.83 1.55
CA THR A 331 19.13 -14.82 2.56
C THR A 331 19.65 -15.11 3.97
N LYS A 332 20.97 -15.03 4.19
CA LYS A 332 21.55 -15.23 5.52
C LYS A 332 21.01 -14.18 6.50
N GLY A 333 20.48 -14.64 7.62
CA GLY A 333 19.90 -13.80 8.66
C GLY A 333 18.53 -13.19 8.30
N VAL A 334 17.96 -13.53 7.13
CA VAL A 334 16.62 -13.05 6.73
C VAL A 334 15.54 -13.81 7.48
N VAL A 335 14.64 -13.08 8.13
CA VAL A 335 13.42 -13.59 8.77
C VAL A 335 12.23 -12.83 8.25
N VAL A 336 11.23 -13.55 7.74
CA VAL A 336 9.96 -13.00 7.26
C VAL A 336 8.84 -13.54 8.14
N ALA A 337 8.51 -12.81 9.19
CA ALA A 337 7.42 -13.12 10.12
C ALA A 337 6.06 -12.67 9.58
N ASP A 338 6.06 -11.58 8.82
CA ASP A 338 4.93 -11.13 8.00
C ASP A 338 5.46 -10.47 6.71
N ASN A 339 4.58 -10.19 5.77
CA ASN A 339 4.92 -9.57 4.49
C ASN A 339 4.68 -8.03 4.48
N SER A 340 4.16 -7.48 5.56
CA SER A 340 3.90 -6.04 5.74
C SER A 340 5.07 -5.29 6.39
N GLY A 341 5.84 -5.97 7.25
CA GLY A 341 6.87 -5.36 8.09
C GLY A 341 6.33 -4.80 9.41
N LEU A 342 5.11 -5.18 9.81
CA LEU A 342 4.50 -4.74 11.07
C LEU A 342 5.05 -5.53 12.27
N SER A 343 5.42 -6.80 12.08
CA SER A 343 6.09 -7.60 13.11
C SER A 343 7.51 -7.11 13.35
N ALA A 344 7.85 -6.91 14.63
CA ALA A 344 9.21 -6.57 15.05
C ALA A 344 10.22 -7.74 14.89
N SER A 345 9.73 -8.97 14.68
CA SER A 345 10.57 -10.15 14.43
C SER A 345 11.11 -10.26 13.01
N ASN A 346 10.64 -9.45 12.08
CA ASN A 346 11.20 -9.40 10.74
C ASN A 346 12.68 -8.99 10.79
N ARG A 347 13.51 -9.65 9.97
CA ARG A 347 14.93 -9.30 9.80
C ARG A 347 15.30 -9.26 8.33
N LEU A 348 15.81 -8.11 7.88
CA LEU A 348 16.43 -7.91 6.58
C LEU A 348 17.77 -7.19 6.78
N ASN A 349 18.55 -7.12 5.73
CA ASN A 349 19.76 -6.32 5.68
C ASN A 349 19.78 -5.35 4.49
N ALA A 350 20.63 -4.32 4.58
CA ALA A 350 20.71 -3.28 3.55
C ALA A 350 21.26 -3.84 2.22
N ALA A 351 22.11 -4.85 2.25
CA ALA A 351 22.65 -5.50 1.06
C ALA A 351 21.56 -6.19 0.24
N LEU A 352 20.67 -6.96 0.88
CA LEU A 352 19.54 -7.60 0.22
C LEU A 352 18.60 -6.58 -0.42
N LEU A 353 18.22 -5.53 0.32
CA LEU A 353 17.29 -4.51 -0.19
C LEU A 353 17.87 -3.76 -1.40
N THR A 354 19.16 -3.39 -1.35
CA THR A 354 19.81 -2.75 -2.49
C THR A 354 19.92 -3.67 -3.71
N GLU A 355 20.16 -4.96 -3.51
CA GLU A 355 20.22 -5.91 -4.62
C GLU A 355 18.85 -6.11 -5.28
N ILE A 356 17.76 -6.23 -4.50
CA ILE A 356 16.39 -6.28 -5.04
C ILE A 356 16.08 -5.01 -5.84
N LEU A 357 16.36 -3.85 -5.28
CA LEU A 357 16.13 -2.56 -5.93
C LEU A 357 16.97 -2.42 -7.20
N LYS A 358 18.22 -2.85 -7.19
CA LYS A 358 19.09 -2.86 -8.37
C LYS A 358 18.48 -3.72 -9.49
N GLN A 359 18.03 -4.95 -9.17
CA GLN A 359 17.36 -5.82 -10.13
C GLN A 359 16.08 -5.19 -10.68
N ALA A 360 15.27 -4.54 -9.84
CA ALA A 360 14.03 -3.89 -10.25
C ALA A 360 14.29 -2.65 -11.13
N GLY A 361 15.30 -1.86 -10.80
CA GLY A 361 15.65 -0.65 -11.53
C GLY A 361 16.33 -0.91 -12.88
N SER A 362 17.08 -2.00 -13.03
CA SER A 362 17.82 -2.32 -14.27
C SER A 362 16.95 -2.88 -15.38
N CYS A 363 15.65 -3.01 -15.18
CA CYS A 363 14.80 -3.80 -16.06
C CYS A 363 13.50 -3.09 -16.47
N ASP A 364 13.49 -2.50 -17.66
CA ASP A 364 12.32 -1.76 -18.20
C ASP A 364 11.11 -2.65 -18.56
N LYS A 365 11.34 -3.93 -18.85
CA LYS A 365 10.31 -4.85 -19.37
C LYS A 365 10.14 -6.13 -18.56
N CYS A 366 10.83 -6.28 -17.43
CA CYS A 366 10.68 -7.45 -16.59
C CYS A 366 9.52 -7.32 -15.59
N ARG A 367 9.24 -8.44 -14.92
CA ARG A 367 8.18 -8.51 -13.92
C ARG A 367 8.36 -7.51 -12.76
N LEU A 368 9.60 -7.11 -12.45
CA LEU A 368 9.93 -6.24 -11.31
C LEU A 368 9.78 -4.74 -11.62
N ALA A 369 9.55 -4.32 -12.85
CA ALA A 369 9.48 -2.89 -13.23
C ALA A 369 8.46 -2.10 -12.38
N ALA A 370 7.32 -2.72 -12.02
CA ALA A 370 6.29 -2.10 -11.19
C ALA A 370 6.76 -1.79 -9.76
N LEU A 371 7.75 -2.52 -9.21
CA LEU A 371 8.31 -2.22 -7.90
C LEU A 371 8.99 -0.85 -7.89
N ALA A 372 9.82 -0.58 -8.89
CA ALA A 372 10.56 0.68 -8.95
C ALA A 372 9.63 1.89 -9.16
N SER A 373 8.56 1.73 -9.97
CA SER A 373 7.58 2.80 -10.22
C SER A 373 6.61 3.02 -9.05
N GLY A 374 6.32 2.01 -8.23
CA GLY A 374 5.41 2.07 -7.10
C GLY A 374 5.97 2.69 -5.82
N LEU A 375 7.27 3.03 -5.78
CA LEU A 375 7.85 3.68 -4.61
C LEU A 375 7.41 5.15 -4.51
N PRO A 376 7.07 5.65 -3.31
CA PRO A 376 6.80 7.07 -3.05
C PRO A 376 7.93 7.99 -3.51
N VAL A 377 7.58 9.21 -3.91
CA VAL A 377 8.51 10.25 -4.35
C VAL A 377 8.58 11.37 -3.32
N GLY A 378 9.78 11.73 -2.91
CA GLY A 378 10.03 12.78 -1.93
C GLY A 378 9.37 14.10 -2.30
N ALA A 379 8.64 14.70 -1.37
CA ALA A 379 7.87 15.93 -1.49
C ALA A 379 6.70 15.86 -2.52
N LEU A 380 6.29 14.65 -2.99
CA LEU A 380 5.29 14.57 -4.06
C LEU A 380 4.21 13.51 -3.84
N THR A 381 4.55 12.29 -3.37
CA THR A 381 3.56 11.21 -3.33
C THR A 381 3.70 10.30 -2.12
N GLY A 382 2.57 9.72 -1.69
CA GLY A 382 2.48 8.66 -0.68
C GLY A 382 3.16 9.06 0.64
N THR A 383 3.83 8.12 1.27
CA THR A 383 4.46 8.35 2.59
C THR A 383 5.70 9.27 2.57
N LEU A 384 6.01 9.87 1.44
CA LEU A 384 7.06 10.89 1.28
C LEU A 384 6.52 12.25 0.83
N ASP A 385 5.21 12.45 0.73
CA ASP A 385 4.59 13.68 0.24
C ASP A 385 4.91 14.90 1.12
N ASP A 386 5.03 14.69 2.43
CA ASP A 386 5.38 15.70 3.44
C ASP A 386 6.86 15.66 3.86
N ARG A 387 7.69 14.79 3.28
CA ARG A 387 9.11 14.62 3.61
C ARG A 387 10.03 15.13 2.51
N LEU A 388 11.25 15.54 2.89
CA LEU A 388 12.29 16.08 1.98
C LEU A 388 11.91 17.42 1.33
N ASN A 389 10.84 18.09 1.78
CA ASN A 389 10.41 19.39 1.31
C ASN A 389 11.51 20.44 1.50
N GLY A 390 11.66 21.34 0.53
CA GLY A 390 12.66 22.42 0.59
C GLY A 390 14.12 21.95 0.49
N THR A 391 14.36 20.68 0.21
CA THR A 391 15.70 20.10 0.02
C THR A 391 15.97 19.78 -1.46
N VAL A 392 17.24 19.57 -1.80
CA VAL A 392 17.65 19.10 -3.14
C VAL A 392 17.08 17.69 -3.45
N ALA A 393 16.64 16.95 -2.45
CA ALA A 393 16.08 15.61 -2.59
C ALA A 393 14.61 15.61 -3.04
N ALA A 394 13.90 16.74 -2.95
CA ALA A 394 12.53 16.88 -3.44
C ALA A 394 12.42 16.45 -4.91
N GLY A 395 11.52 15.51 -5.22
CA GLY A 395 11.36 14.94 -6.54
C GLY A 395 12.49 14.01 -7.03
N ARG A 396 13.63 13.94 -6.32
CA ARG A 396 14.81 13.15 -6.71
C ARG A 396 14.94 11.84 -5.94
N VAL A 397 14.37 11.74 -4.74
CA VAL A 397 14.31 10.51 -3.96
C VAL A 397 13.01 9.79 -4.27
N ARG A 398 13.11 8.51 -4.59
CA ARG A 398 11.99 7.60 -4.75
C ARG A 398 12.25 6.38 -3.87
N ALA A 399 11.55 6.26 -2.74
CA ALA A 399 11.91 5.29 -1.74
C ALA A 399 10.72 4.80 -0.89
N LYS A 400 10.84 3.57 -0.38
CA LYS A 400 9.94 3.04 0.63
C LYS A 400 10.38 3.50 2.01
N THR A 401 9.48 4.05 2.76
CA THR A 401 9.64 4.39 4.17
C THR A 401 9.33 3.18 5.07
N GLY A 402 9.91 3.14 6.25
CA GLY A 402 9.51 2.22 7.30
C GLY A 402 9.58 2.89 8.66
N THR A 403 8.63 2.56 9.53
CA THR A 403 8.57 3.10 10.89
C THR A 403 7.90 2.08 11.81
N LEU A 404 8.53 1.79 12.95
CA LEU A 404 7.94 1.20 14.14
C LEU A 404 8.31 2.07 15.35
N ALA A 405 8.01 1.63 16.56
CA ALA A 405 8.25 2.45 17.75
C ALA A 405 9.73 2.88 17.92
N ASP A 406 10.64 1.99 17.57
CA ASP A 406 12.09 2.14 17.72
C ASP A 406 12.87 1.92 16.42
N VAL A 407 12.17 1.98 15.27
CA VAL A 407 12.76 1.71 13.95
C VAL A 407 12.39 2.82 12.96
N THR A 408 13.38 3.27 12.20
CA THR A 408 13.16 4.06 10.98
C THR A 408 13.99 3.52 9.83
N SER A 409 13.40 3.45 8.63
CA SER A 409 14.08 2.95 7.44
C SER A 409 13.68 3.71 6.19
N LEU A 410 14.57 3.74 5.21
CA LEU A 410 14.34 4.34 3.90
C LEU A 410 15.20 3.62 2.87
N SER A 411 14.57 3.03 1.83
CA SER A 411 15.30 2.31 0.79
C SER A 411 14.68 2.55 -0.58
N GLY A 412 15.52 2.79 -1.58
CA GLY A 412 15.05 3.12 -2.93
C GLY A 412 16.13 3.68 -3.82
N TYR A 413 15.74 4.68 -4.57
CA TYR A 413 16.60 5.36 -5.56
C TYR A 413 16.72 6.84 -5.22
N VAL A 414 17.90 7.40 -5.53
CA VAL A 414 18.13 8.84 -5.49
C VAL A 414 18.87 9.28 -6.73
N GLN A 415 18.36 10.31 -7.40
CA GLN A 415 19.06 10.96 -8.49
C GLN A 415 19.92 12.09 -7.93
N THR A 416 21.23 12.05 -8.15
CA THR A 416 22.14 13.11 -7.73
C THR A 416 21.86 14.41 -8.49
N SER A 417 22.36 15.55 -7.97
CA SER A 417 22.24 16.84 -8.63
C SER A 417 22.84 16.86 -10.05
N LYS A 418 23.82 15.99 -10.31
CA LYS A 418 24.47 15.80 -11.61
C LYS A 418 23.78 14.74 -12.51
N GLY A 419 22.65 14.18 -12.06
CA GLY A 419 21.84 13.24 -12.85
C GLY A 419 22.24 11.76 -12.73
N ARG A 420 23.21 11.39 -11.87
CA ARG A 420 23.55 9.99 -11.59
C ARG A 420 22.48 9.36 -10.71
N LEU A 421 22.08 8.14 -11.05
CA LEU A 421 21.13 7.38 -10.22
C LEU A 421 21.90 6.46 -9.27
N LEU A 422 21.55 6.54 -7.98
CA LEU A 422 22.03 5.66 -6.93
C LEU A 422 20.91 4.80 -6.41
N VAL A 423 21.22 3.57 -6.00
CA VAL A 423 20.36 2.71 -5.19
C VAL A 423 20.85 2.79 -3.76
N PHE A 424 19.96 2.97 -2.81
CA PHE A 424 20.35 3.04 -1.40
C PHE A 424 19.38 2.28 -0.49
N SER A 425 19.89 1.81 0.62
CA SER A 425 19.10 1.28 1.74
C SER A 425 19.68 1.78 3.05
N ILE A 426 18.79 2.25 3.92
CA ILE A 426 19.07 2.72 5.28
C ILE A 426 18.13 2.00 6.21
N LEU A 427 18.68 1.26 7.18
CA LEU A 427 17.94 0.62 8.26
C LEU A 427 18.50 1.12 9.59
N VAL A 428 17.65 1.71 10.42
CA VAL A 428 17.98 2.15 11.78
C VAL A 428 17.02 1.45 12.73
N GLY A 429 17.56 0.67 13.62
CA GLY A 429 16.79 -0.05 14.66
C GLY A 429 17.31 0.24 16.07
N ASP A 430 16.55 -0.19 17.06
CA ASP A 430 16.89 -0.05 18.48
C ASP A 430 17.08 1.42 18.90
N LEU A 431 16.29 2.33 18.32
CA LEU A 431 16.27 3.74 18.71
C LEU A 431 15.77 3.87 20.16
N LYS A 432 16.41 4.73 20.93
CA LYS A 432 15.95 5.04 22.28
C LYS A 432 14.55 5.65 22.24
N GLU A 433 13.75 5.35 23.26
CA GLU A 433 12.42 5.91 23.40
C GLU A 433 12.42 7.45 23.28
N GLY A 434 11.46 7.97 22.52
CA GLY A 434 11.32 9.41 22.26
C GLY A 434 12.25 9.97 21.19
N THR A 435 13.20 9.19 20.60
CA THR A 435 14.15 9.70 19.60
C THR A 435 13.80 9.37 18.15
N LEU A 436 12.66 8.75 17.89
CA LEU A 436 12.23 8.34 16.56
C LEU A 436 12.16 9.51 15.56
N ALA A 437 11.63 10.65 15.98
CA ALA A 437 11.52 11.84 15.12
C ALA A 437 12.89 12.38 14.71
N GLN A 438 13.85 12.39 15.63
CA GLN A 438 15.24 12.80 15.38
C GLN A 438 15.93 11.81 14.43
N GLY A 439 15.74 10.51 14.63
CA GLY A 439 16.24 9.47 13.74
C GLY A 439 15.69 9.61 12.31
N LYS A 440 14.38 9.89 12.15
CA LYS A 440 13.78 10.19 10.84
C LYS A 440 14.41 11.41 10.18
N ALA A 441 14.61 12.50 10.93
CA ALA A 441 15.25 13.71 10.42
C ALA A 441 16.70 13.46 9.99
N ALA A 442 17.44 12.61 10.70
CA ALA A 442 18.79 12.21 10.31
C ALA A 442 18.78 11.41 8.99
N VAL A 443 17.86 10.45 8.85
CA VAL A 443 17.65 9.69 7.60
C VAL A 443 17.34 10.61 6.43
N ASP A 444 16.46 11.62 6.60
CA ASP A 444 16.14 12.60 5.57
C ASP A 444 17.33 13.47 5.20
N SER A 445 18.10 13.93 6.20
CA SER A 445 19.32 14.69 5.97
C SER A 445 20.35 13.88 5.16
N PHE A 446 20.51 12.61 5.48
CA PHE A 446 21.41 11.72 4.75
C PHE A 446 20.93 11.49 3.31
N ALA A 447 19.65 11.22 3.10
CA ALA A 447 19.08 11.06 1.74
C ALA A 447 19.26 12.35 0.91
N ALA A 448 19.12 13.54 1.53
CA ALA A 448 19.36 14.81 0.88
C ALA A 448 20.85 15.00 0.53
N SER A 449 21.79 14.54 1.36
CA SER A 449 23.21 14.57 1.05
C SER A 449 23.58 13.71 -0.16
N LEU A 450 22.93 12.53 -0.30
CA LEU A 450 23.09 11.69 -1.48
C LEU A 450 22.57 12.38 -2.75
N ALA A 451 21.46 13.10 -2.66
CA ALA A 451 20.92 13.87 -3.78
C ALA A 451 21.81 15.04 -4.18
N ALA A 452 22.55 15.61 -3.24
CA ALA A 452 23.47 16.73 -3.48
C ALA A 452 24.82 16.32 -4.10
N SER A 453 25.19 15.03 -4.02
CA SER A 453 26.51 14.51 -4.43
C SER A 453 26.81 14.52 -5.94
#